data_925efea27bbb5b3f37db5be76b6dd895
#
_entry.id   925efea27bbb5b3f37db5be76b6dd895
#
_cell.length_a   1.000
_cell.length_b   1.000
_cell.length_c   1.000
_cell.angle_alpha   90.00
_cell.angle_beta   90.00
_cell.angle_gamma   90.00
#
_symmetry.space_group_name_H-M   'P 1'
#
loop_
_entity.id
_entity.type
_entity.pdbx_description
1 polymer ?
#
loop_
_entity_poly.entity_id
_entity_poly.type
_entity_poly.pdbx_seq_one_letter_code
_entity_poly.pdbx_strand_id
1 'polypeptide(L)' 'MRKERHYTNEYMLHLITEYIHSARNRDILIDRFINGLTFKELEDKYNLCERQIKRIAKKIDNLLLR' A
#
# COMPACT_ATOMS: atom_id res chain seq x y z
N MET A 1 -11.66 18.02 -16.73
CA MET A 1 -11.31 16.84 -16.78
C MET A 1 -10.73 16.33 -15.58
N ARG A 2 -10.95 15.25 -15.23
CA ARG A 2 -10.49 14.81 -14.13
C ARG A 2 -9.34 14.06 -14.39
N LYS A 3 -8.52 13.98 -13.57
CA LYS A 3 -7.43 13.36 -13.77
C LYS A 3 -7.38 12.13 -13.07
N GLU A 4 -7.08 11.13 -13.69
CA GLU A 4 -6.98 9.91 -13.10
C GLU A 4 -5.64 9.78 -12.57
N ARG A 5 -5.47 9.36 -11.36
CA ARG A 5 -4.21 9.18 -10.80
C ARG A 5 -3.81 7.79 -10.98
N HIS A 6 -3.27 7.47 -12.12
CA HIS A 6 -2.81 6.14 -12.39
C HIS A 6 -1.34 6.05 -12.17
N TYR A 7 -0.93 5.22 -11.25
CA TYR A 7 0.47 5.02 -10.99
C TYR A 7 0.85 3.61 -11.43
N THR A 8 1.96 3.49 -12.16
CA THR A 8 2.39 2.19 -12.62
C THR A 8 2.84 1.35 -11.44
N ASN A 9 2.88 0.04 -11.62
CA ASN A 9 3.35 -0.85 -10.58
C ASN A 9 4.80 -0.56 -10.24
N GLU A 10 5.60 -0.20 -11.22
CA GLU A 10 6.99 0.14 -10.98
C GLU A 10 7.12 1.36 -10.09
N TYR A 11 6.29 2.36 -10.35
CA TYR A 11 6.33 3.58 -9.56
C TYR A 11 5.91 3.29 -8.12
N MET A 12 4.83 2.51 -7.95
CA MET A 12 4.36 2.17 -6.62
C MET A 12 5.40 1.37 -5.87
N LEU A 13 6.04 0.42 -6.55
CA LEU A 13 7.06 -0.38 -5.92
C LEU A 13 8.24 0.48 -5.50
N HIS A 14 8.60 1.45 -6.32
CA HIS A 14 9.69 2.37 -6.01
C HIS A 14 9.38 3.17 -4.75
N LEU A 15 8.16 3.73 -4.66
CA LEU A 15 7.77 4.49 -3.49
C LEU A 15 7.78 3.63 -2.24
N ILE A 16 7.26 2.42 -2.35
CA ILE A 16 7.19 1.53 -1.21
C ILE A 16 8.61 1.19 -0.75
N THR A 17 9.49 0.87 -1.68
CA THR A 17 10.85 0.51 -1.35
C THR A 17 11.62 1.69 -0.74
N GLU A 18 11.42 2.89 -1.30
CA GLU A 18 12.14 4.06 -0.84
C GLU A 18 11.71 4.56 0.52
N TYR A 19 10.39 4.56 0.76
CA TYR A 19 9.88 5.23 1.93
C TYR A 19 9.38 4.33 3.05
N ILE A 20 9.22 3.06 2.79
CA ILE A 20 8.72 2.14 3.80
C ILE A 20 9.86 1.21 4.20
N HIS A 21 10.27 1.28 5.45
CA HIS A 21 11.45 0.53 5.88
C HIS A 21 11.16 -0.85 6.44
N SER A 22 9.94 -1.10 6.89
CA SER A 22 9.59 -2.40 7.42
C SER A 22 9.32 -3.39 6.31
N ALA A 23 9.99 -4.53 6.33
CA ALA A 23 9.77 -5.54 5.29
C ALA A 23 8.33 -6.00 5.27
N ARG A 24 7.73 -6.19 6.45
CA ARG A 24 6.33 -6.60 6.52
C ARG A 24 5.41 -5.54 5.91
N ASN A 25 5.66 -4.28 6.25
CA ASN A 25 4.82 -3.21 5.75
C ASN A 25 4.97 -3.08 4.24
N ARG A 26 6.17 -3.28 3.71
CA ARG A 26 6.36 -3.25 2.27
C ARG A 26 5.56 -4.36 1.60
N ASP A 27 5.56 -5.56 2.18
CA ASP A 27 4.82 -6.66 1.60
C ASP A 27 3.32 -6.38 1.62
N ILE A 28 2.82 -5.81 2.69
CA ILE A 28 1.41 -5.45 2.80
C ILE A 28 1.03 -4.45 1.73
N LEU A 29 1.86 -3.44 1.53
CA LEU A 29 1.57 -2.40 0.56
C LEU A 29 1.67 -2.92 -0.87
N ILE A 30 2.61 -3.80 -1.13
CA ILE A 30 2.71 -4.43 -2.44
C ILE A 30 1.45 -5.25 -2.72
N ASP A 31 1.00 -6.03 -1.74
CA ASP A 31 -0.21 -6.81 -1.92
C ASP A 31 -1.42 -5.91 -2.13
N ARG A 32 -1.49 -4.80 -1.39
CA ARG A 32 -2.65 -3.92 -1.50
C ARG A 32 -2.68 -3.16 -2.83
N PHE A 33 -1.57 -2.56 -3.19
CA PHE A 33 -1.56 -1.64 -4.34
C PHE A 33 -1.17 -2.27 -5.66
N ILE A 34 -0.42 -3.34 -5.62
CA ILE A 34 0.03 -3.98 -6.85
C ILE A 34 -0.75 -5.25 -7.14
N ASN A 35 -0.94 -6.09 -6.13
CA ASN A 35 -1.65 -7.34 -6.30
C ASN A 35 -3.15 -7.22 -6.13
N GLY A 36 -3.62 -6.11 -5.58
CA GLY A 36 -5.05 -5.84 -5.51
C GLY A 36 -5.81 -6.54 -4.40
N LEU A 37 -5.14 -6.96 -3.34
CA LEU A 37 -5.82 -7.60 -2.24
C LEU A 37 -6.71 -6.61 -1.48
N THR A 38 -7.83 -7.10 -0.99
CA THR A 38 -8.69 -6.28 -0.16
C THR A 38 -8.14 -6.21 1.25
N PHE A 39 -8.68 -5.28 2.04
CA PHE A 39 -8.26 -5.17 3.42
C PHE A 39 -8.53 -6.46 4.19
N LYS A 40 -9.65 -7.11 3.89
CA LYS A 40 -9.99 -8.34 4.56
C LYS A 40 -9.00 -9.45 4.23
N GLU A 41 -8.59 -9.51 2.99
CA GLU A 41 -7.60 -10.49 2.58
C GLU A 41 -6.27 -10.23 3.26
N LEU A 42 -5.92 -8.97 3.43
CA LEU A 42 -4.69 -8.61 4.10
C LEU A 42 -4.75 -8.95 5.58
N GLU A 43 -5.91 -8.76 6.21
CA GLU A 43 -6.07 -9.12 7.60
C GLU A 43 -5.80 -10.60 7.79
N ASP A 44 -6.37 -11.41 6.91
CA ASP A 44 -6.21 -12.85 7.02
C ASP A 44 -4.78 -13.28 6.73
N LYS A 45 -4.17 -12.69 5.72
CA LYS A 45 -2.84 -13.09 5.32
C LYS A 45 -1.77 -12.72 6.34
N TYR A 46 -1.89 -11.52 6.90
CA TYR A 46 -0.87 -11.02 7.82
C TYR A 46 -1.27 -11.06 9.29
N ASN A 47 -2.49 -11.54 9.55
CA ASN A 47 -2.99 -11.67 10.91
C ASN A 47 -2.96 -10.32 11.64
N LEU A 48 -3.44 -9.30 10.97
CA LEU A 48 -3.53 -7.96 11.53
C LEU A 48 -4.96 -7.48 11.44
N CYS A 49 -5.31 -6.48 12.24
CA CYS A 49 -6.65 -5.94 12.16
C CYS A 49 -6.70 -4.84 11.08
N GLU A 50 -7.92 -4.55 10.63
CA GLU A 50 -8.11 -3.57 9.58
C GLU A 50 -7.51 -2.22 9.91
N ARG A 51 -7.63 -1.79 11.16
CA ARG A 51 -7.09 -0.51 11.58
C ARG A 51 -5.59 -0.42 11.31
N GLN A 52 -4.88 -1.50 11.63
CA GLN A 52 -3.44 -1.49 11.43
C GLN A 52 -3.08 -1.46 9.95
N ILE A 53 -3.82 -2.20 9.16
CA ILE A 53 -3.57 -2.24 7.73
C ILE A 53 -3.86 -0.88 7.09
N LYS A 54 -4.96 -0.24 7.50
CA LYS A 54 -5.28 1.08 6.98
C LYS A 54 -4.23 2.11 7.37
N ARG A 55 -3.69 1.98 8.57
CA ARG A 55 -2.65 2.90 9.01
C ARG A 55 -1.41 2.77 8.14
N ILE A 56 -1.06 1.53 7.81
CA ILE A 56 0.10 1.29 6.95
C ILE A 56 -0.16 1.84 5.55
N ALA A 57 -1.36 1.57 5.00
CA ALA A 57 -1.69 2.03 3.67
C ALA A 57 -1.70 3.55 3.59
N LYS A 58 -2.07 4.22 4.67
CA LYS A 58 -2.13 5.67 4.67
C LYS A 58 -0.78 6.33 4.46
N LYS A 59 0.28 5.64 4.80
CA LYS A 59 1.62 6.20 4.60
C LYS A 59 1.87 6.44 3.12
N ILE A 60 1.46 5.51 2.27
CA ILE A 60 1.63 5.68 0.84
C ILE A 60 0.64 6.71 0.31
N ASP A 61 -0.60 6.69 0.82
CA ASP A 61 -1.57 7.70 0.39
C ASP A 61 -1.05 9.11 0.63
N ASN A 62 -0.41 9.32 1.77
CA ASN A 62 0.13 10.63 2.08
C ASN A 62 1.23 11.02 1.10
N LEU A 63 2.04 10.07 0.67
CA LEU A 63 3.07 10.36 -0.31
C LEU A 63 2.47 10.69 -1.67
N LEU A 64 1.43 9.99 -2.05
CA LEU A 64 0.82 10.21 -3.35
C LEU A 64 0.05 11.52 -3.43
N LEU A 65 -0.42 12.01 -2.30
CA LEU A 65 -1.19 13.25 -2.28
C LEU A 65 -0.33 14.50 -2.22
N ARG A 66 0.96 14.35 -2.11
CA ARG A 66 1.83 15.52 -1.98
C ARG A 66 2.09 16.27 -3.26
#